data_ccb9f7f944bdba354d731501b9c03e48
#
_entry.id   ccb9f7f944bdba354d731501b9c03e48
#
_cell.length_a   1.000
_cell.length_b   1.000
_cell.length_c   1.000
_cell.angle_alpha   90.00
_cell.angle_beta   90.00
_cell.angle_gamma   90.00
#
_symmetry.space_group_name_H-M   'P 1'
#
loop_
_entity.id
_entity.type
_entity.pdbx_description
1 polymer ?
#
loop_
_entity_poly.entity_id
_entity_poly.type
_entity_poly.pdbx_seq_one_letter_code
_entity_poly.pdbx_strand_id
1 'polypeptide(L)'
;MTDIKSMTQEEITDALRAMGEPAFRGKQVFSWLHKGAIDFAEMNNLSKPLREKLGKEFTITAPTVARKQVSRLDGTVKYLWELRDGNCIETVLMSYHHGNTVCISSQVGCRMGCKFCASTIAGKVRDLTPSEMLDQVLFTQLDSGKDISNIVLMGIGEPLDNRANVLRFLQLVNHPEGLNIGMRHISLSTCGVVPGIDALAEENLQLTLSVSLHAPDSATRSRIMPVNNAYDVEELFAACHRYFKKTGRRISFEYAMIDGVNDHDWQADLLAERIRGMPGHVNLIPLNDVVESEFKPSRRVAAFQKRLESHGLTATVRRSLGGDIDASCGQLRRKEMEAKERGQ
;
A
#
# COMPACT_ATOMS: atom_id res chain seq x y z
N MET A 1 15.74 11.01 -18.26
CA MET A 1 16.15 9.60 -18.40
C MET A 1 15.14 8.72 -17.70
N THR A 2 14.77 7.58 -18.29
CA THR A 2 13.86 6.60 -17.72
C THR A 2 14.54 5.83 -16.60
N ASP A 3 13.84 5.63 -15.48
CA ASP A 3 14.30 4.72 -14.44
C ASP A 3 14.08 3.27 -14.91
N ILE A 4 15.19 2.58 -15.18
CA ILE A 4 15.18 1.22 -15.73
C ILE A 4 14.50 0.21 -14.78
N LYS A 5 14.47 0.47 -13.49
CA LYS A 5 13.83 -0.38 -12.48
C LYS A 5 12.30 -0.41 -12.57
N SER A 6 11.70 0.59 -13.25
CA SER A 6 10.27 0.61 -13.58
C SER A 6 9.90 -0.20 -14.83
N MET A 7 10.90 -0.71 -15.56
CA MET A 7 10.70 -1.49 -16.78
C MET A 7 10.56 -2.98 -16.48
N THR A 8 9.76 -3.68 -17.29
CA THR A 8 9.71 -5.15 -17.24
C THR A 8 10.99 -5.77 -17.80
N GLN A 9 11.20 -7.05 -17.54
CA GLN A 9 12.33 -7.77 -18.12
C GLN A 9 12.30 -7.75 -19.66
N GLU A 10 11.12 -7.84 -20.25
CA GLU A 10 10.91 -7.77 -21.71
C GLU A 10 11.28 -6.40 -22.25
N GLU A 11 10.80 -5.32 -21.64
CA GLU A 11 11.13 -3.94 -22.03
C GLU A 11 12.63 -3.66 -21.92
N ILE A 12 13.31 -4.15 -20.86
CA ILE A 12 14.78 -4.05 -20.73
C ILE A 12 15.45 -4.86 -21.84
N THR A 13 14.95 -6.05 -22.15
CA THR A 13 15.50 -6.89 -23.21
C THR A 13 15.40 -6.21 -24.56
N ASP A 14 14.25 -5.60 -24.87
CA ASP A 14 14.05 -4.91 -26.15
C ASP A 14 14.91 -3.63 -26.25
N ALA A 15 15.06 -2.89 -25.17
CA ALA A 15 15.97 -1.76 -25.12
C ALA A 15 17.43 -2.16 -25.37
N LEU A 16 17.87 -3.27 -24.76
CA LEU A 16 19.22 -3.80 -24.98
C LEU A 16 19.42 -4.33 -26.43
N ARG A 17 18.40 -4.98 -27.01
CA ARG A 17 18.42 -5.37 -28.43
C ARG A 17 18.58 -4.16 -29.34
N ALA A 18 17.86 -3.09 -29.08
CA ALA A 18 18.00 -1.83 -29.83
C ALA A 18 19.41 -1.23 -29.72
N MET A 19 20.12 -1.53 -28.62
CA MET A 19 21.53 -1.15 -28.43
C MET A 19 22.53 -2.12 -29.10
N GLY A 20 22.05 -3.20 -29.75
CA GLY A 20 22.90 -4.23 -30.36
C GLY A 20 23.37 -5.32 -29.39
N GLU A 21 22.77 -5.42 -28.21
CA GLU A 21 23.14 -6.40 -27.20
C GLU A 21 22.32 -7.70 -27.29
N PRO A 22 22.86 -8.85 -26.92
CA PRO A 22 22.13 -10.11 -26.89
C PRO A 22 20.97 -10.10 -25.89
N ALA A 23 19.85 -10.75 -26.22
CA ALA A 23 18.63 -10.77 -25.41
C ALA A 23 18.80 -11.24 -23.96
N PHE A 24 19.70 -12.20 -23.71
CA PHE A 24 19.95 -12.73 -22.36
C PHE A 24 20.48 -11.66 -21.39
N ARG A 25 21.02 -10.56 -21.90
CA ARG A 25 21.49 -9.42 -21.08
C ARG A 25 20.33 -8.76 -20.34
N GLY A 26 19.11 -8.76 -20.93
CA GLY A 26 17.91 -8.23 -20.27
C GLY A 26 17.64 -8.92 -18.93
N LYS A 27 17.69 -10.25 -18.90
CA LYS A 27 17.56 -11.02 -17.66
C LYS A 27 18.67 -10.69 -16.64
N GLN A 28 19.91 -10.51 -17.10
CA GLN A 28 21.01 -10.18 -16.21
C GLN A 28 20.82 -8.81 -15.56
N VAL A 29 20.47 -7.79 -16.34
CA VAL A 29 20.20 -6.44 -15.82
C VAL A 29 19.02 -6.47 -14.84
N PHE A 30 17.90 -7.09 -15.24
CA PHE A 30 16.71 -7.22 -14.40
C PHE A 30 17.03 -7.88 -13.04
N SER A 31 17.79 -8.99 -13.06
CA SER A 31 18.20 -9.67 -11.82
C SER A 31 19.09 -8.80 -10.93
N TRP A 32 19.99 -7.98 -11.48
CA TRP A 32 20.79 -7.05 -10.69
C TRP A 32 19.93 -5.99 -10.00
N LEU A 33 18.99 -5.39 -10.74
CA LEU A 33 18.08 -4.38 -10.21
C LEU A 33 17.24 -4.92 -9.03
N HIS A 34 16.73 -6.15 -9.16
CA HIS A 34 15.95 -6.82 -8.13
C HIS A 34 16.78 -7.41 -6.97
N LYS A 35 18.12 -7.36 -7.06
CA LYS A 35 19.05 -7.64 -5.96
C LYS A 35 19.51 -6.38 -5.25
N GLY A 36 19.06 -5.21 -5.68
CA GLY A 36 19.33 -3.94 -5.03
C GLY A 36 20.49 -3.16 -5.60
N ALA A 37 20.94 -3.46 -6.83
CA ALA A 37 21.94 -2.63 -7.50
C ALA A 37 21.42 -1.19 -7.65
N ILE A 38 22.25 -0.22 -7.25
CA ILE A 38 21.96 1.22 -7.32
C ILE A 38 22.84 1.93 -8.35
N ASP A 39 23.83 1.24 -8.90
CA ASP A 39 24.71 1.72 -9.96
C ASP A 39 24.97 0.60 -10.98
N PHE A 40 25.01 0.96 -12.26
CA PHE A 40 25.40 0.02 -13.33
C PHE A 40 26.81 -0.52 -13.15
N ALA A 41 27.71 0.21 -12.48
CA ALA A 41 29.05 -0.22 -12.16
C ALA A 41 29.12 -1.51 -11.33
N GLU A 42 28.09 -1.77 -10.52
CA GLU A 42 27.98 -2.98 -9.69
C GLU A 42 27.74 -4.25 -10.51
N MET A 43 27.17 -4.12 -11.73
CA MET A 43 26.78 -5.23 -12.60
C MET A 43 28.02 -5.88 -13.27
N ASN A 44 28.86 -6.53 -12.46
CA ASN A 44 30.19 -6.99 -12.84
C ASN A 44 30.23 -8.08 -13.93
N ASN A 45 29.11 -8.77 -14.18
CA ASN A 45 28.95 -9.73 -15.29
C ASN A 45 28.59 -9.08 -16.63
N LEU A 46 28.41 -7.74 -16.65
CA LEU A 46 28.26 -6.94 -17.86
C LEU A 46 29.60 -6.29 -18.23
N SER A 47 29.86 -6.18 -19.54
CA SER A 47 31.06 -5.49 -20.03
C SER A 47 31.07 -4.01 -19.63
N LYS A 48 32.25 -3.44 -19.41
CA LYS A 48 32.39 -2.02 -19.06
C LYS A 48 31.72 -1.09 -20.10
N PRO A 49 31.89 -1.29 -21.44
CA PRO A 49 31.18 -0.48 -22.43
C PRO A 49 29.66 -0.54 -22.32
N LEU A 50 29.10 -1.72 -22.02
CA LEU A 50 27.66 -1.84 -21.85
C LEU A 50 27.17 -1.08 -20.61
N ARG A 51 27.87 -1.19 -19.48
CA ARG A 51 27.53 -0.45 -18.25
C ARG A 51 27.56 1.06 -18.47
N GLU A 52 28.57 1.58 -19.17
CA GLU A 52 28.68 2.99 -19.54
C GLU A 52 27.55 3.42 -20.50
N LYS A 53 27.16 2.57 -21.45
CA LYS A 53 26.06 2.81 -22.37
C LYS A 53 24.71 2.86 -21.65
N LEU A 54 24.45 1.91 -20.72
CA LEU A 54 23.27 1.91 -19.87
C LEU A 54 23.16 3.19 -19.04
N GLY A 55 24.26 3.64 -18.42
CA GLY A 55 24.28 4.87 -17.62
C GLY A 55 24.05 6.16 -18.41
N LYS A 56 24.21 6.15 -19.75
CA LYS A 56 23.88 7.27 -20.63
C LYS A 56 22.39 7.32 -21.00
N GLU A 57 21.73 6.17 -21.08
CA GLU A 57 20.34 6.04 -21.54
C GLU A 57 19.34 5.98 -20.39
N PHE A 58 19.74 5.37 -19.27
CA PHE A 58 18.88 5.08 -18.14
C PHE A 58 19.43 5.62 -16.82
N THR A 59 18.52 5.70 -15.83
CA THR A 59 18.91 5.92 -14.44
C THR A 59 18.48 4.72 -13.59
N ILE A 60 19.14 4.53 -12.45
CA ILE A 60 18.67 3.70 -11.35
C ILE A 60 18.39 4.64 -10.20
N THR A 61 17.15 4.66 -9.69
CA THR A 61 16.80 5.40 -8.48
C THR A 61 16.82 4.46 -7.28
N ALA A 62 17.18 4.98 -6.13
CA ALA A 62 17.10 4.30 -4.86
C ALA A 62 16.73 5.30 -3.77
N PRO A 63 15.88 4.93 -2.81
CA PRO A 63 15.58 5.79 -1.68
C PRO A 63 16.71 5.73 -0.65
N THR A 64 16.84 6.77 0.17
CA THR A 64 17.72 6.78 1.33
C THR A 64 16.90 6.73 2.61
N VAL A 65 17.46 6.16 3.69
CA VAL A 65 16.80 6.12 4.99
C VAL A 65 16.94 7.48 5.65
N ALA A 66 15.88 8.31 5.62
CA ALA A 66 15.84 9.56 6.38
C ALA A 66 15.66 9.30 7.88
N ARG A 67 14.81 8.32 8.23
CA ARG A 67 14.60 7.91 9.61
C ARG A 67 14.17 6.46 9.72
N LYS A 68 14.62 5.78 10.79
CA LYS A 68 14.24 4.41 11.12
C LYS A 68 13.85 4.34 12.60
N GLN A 69 12.69 3.76 12.87
CA GLN A 69 12.23 3.49 14.23
C GLN A 69 11.99 2.00 14.38
N VAL A 70 12.43 1.42 15.50
CA VAL A 70 12.25 0.00 15.81
C VAL A 70 11.51 -0.12 17.13
N SER A 71 10.35 -0.77 17.10
CA SER A 71 9.57 -1.03 18.31
C SER A 71 10.30 -2.01 19.22
N ARG A 72 10.39 -1.64 20.51
CA ARG A 72 10.91 -2.51 21.56
C ARG A 72 9.87 -3.52 22.05
N LEU A 73 8.60 -3.27 21.75
CA LEU A 73 7.48 -4.12 22.20
C LEU A 73 7.29 -5.35 21.32
N ASP A 74 7.45 -5.19 20.00
CA ASP A 74 7.08 -6.24 19.05
C ASP A 74 8.01 -6.36 17.83
N GLY A 75 9.07 -5.55 17.77
CA GLY A 75 10.05 -5.58 16.68
C GLY A 75 9.55 -4.99 15.35
N THR A 76 8.40 -4.32 15.34
CA THR A 76 7.92 -3.56 14.17
C THR A 76 8.94 -2.48 13.81
N VAL A 77 9.24 -2.36 12.51
CA VAL A 77 10.17 -1.35 12.03
C VAL A 77 9.44 -0.38 11.13
N LYS A 78 9.55 0.91 11.40
CA LYS A 78 9.06 1.96 10.53
C LYS A 78 10.22 2.70 9.89
N TYR A 79 10.14 2.81 8.57
CA TYR A 79 11.07 3.57 7.75
C TYR A 79 10.40 4.85 7.25
N LEU A 80 11.15 5.93 7.26
CA LEU A 80 10.92 7.12 6.47
C LEU A 80 12.00 7.14 5.39
N TRP A 81 11.57 6.92 4.15
CA TRP A 81 12.44 6.94 2.99
C TRP A 81 12.42 8.33 2.37
N GLU A 82 13.59 8.87 2.07
CA GLU A 82 13.74 10.06 1.24
C GLU A 82 13.94 9.63 -0.21
N LEU A 83 13.12 10.18 -1.09
CA LEU A 83 13.13 9.95 -2.54
C LEU A 83 14.09 10.94 -3.21
N ARG A 84 14.45 10.66 -4.46
CA ARG A 84 15.39 11.48 -5.24
C ARG A 84 15.00 12.96 -5.34
N ASP A 85 13.72 13.28 -5.28
CA ASP A 85 13.19 14.64 -5.34
C ASP A 85 13.07 15.32 -3.95
N GLY A 86 13.59 14.69 -2.89
CA GLY A 86 13.55 15.17 -1.51
C GLY A 86 12.22 14.95 -0.79
N ASN A 87 11.23 14.35 -1.46
CA ASN A 87 10.00 13.92 -0.81
C ASN A 87 10.24 12.71 0.06
N CYS A 88 9.42 12.57 1.13
CA CYS A 88 9.49 11.43 2.03
C CYS A 88 8.23 10.57 1.96
N ILE A 89 8.41 9.25 2.06
CA ILE A 89 7.35 8.25 2.16
C ILE A 89 7.60 7.29 3.31
N GLU A 90 6.57 6.62 3.77
CA GLU A 90 6.65 5.70 4.91
C GLU A 90 6.45 4.25 4.48
N THR A 91 7.19 3.36 5.13
CA THR A 91 7.05 1.91 5.03
C THR A 91 7.09 1.29 6.41
N VAL A 92 6.26 0.29 6.67
CA VAL A 92 6.24 -0.41 7.97
C VAL A 92 6.47 -1.89 7.74
N LEU A 93 7.50 -2.45 8.37
CA LEU A 93 7.77 -3.88 8.41
C LEU A 93 7.20 -4.47 9.70
N MET A 94 6.31 -5.43 9.56
CA MET A 94 5.64 -6.14 10.64
C MET A 94 5.98 -7.62 10.56
N SER A 95 6.37 -8.21 11.69
CA SER A 95 6.66 -9.65 11.79
C SER A 95 5.50 -10.39 12.42
N TYR A 96 4.99 -11.41 11.71
CA TYR A 96 3.93 -12.30 12.18
C TYR A 96 4.45 -13.76 12.19
N HIS A 97 3.74 -14.65 12.87
CA HIS A 97 4.07 -16.09 12.87
C HIS A 97 4.01 -16.73 11.46
N HIS A 98 3.23 -16.14 10.55
CA HIS A 98 3.05 -16.61 9.17
C HIS A 98 3.95 -15.88 8.15
N GLY A 99 4.90 -15.09 8.61
CA GLY A 99 5.88 -14.38 7.78
C GLY A 99 5.91 -12.88 7.99
N ASN A 100 6.81 -12.21 7.29
CA ASN A 100 6.98 -10.77 7.39
C ASN A 100 6.10 -10.05 6.38
N THR A 101 5.38 -9.04 6.84
CA THR A 101 4.50 -8.20 6.02
C THR A 101 5.08 -6.79 5.94
N VAL A 102 5.16 -6.26 4.74
CA VAL A 102 5.51 -4.86 4.53
C VAL A 102 4.29 -4.05 4.11
N CYS A 103 4.05 -2.93 4.79
CA CYS A 103 3.06 -1.93 4.43
C CYS A 103 3.76 -0.83 3.64
N ILE A 104 3.34 -0.61 2.38
CA ILE A 104 3.97 0.35 1.48
C ILE A 104 3.03 1.47 1.09
N SER A 105 3.61 2.62 0.75
CA SER A 105 2.95 3.80 0.20
C SER A 105 2.82 3.70 -1.32
N SER A 106 1.77 4.30 -1.89
CA SER A 106 1.53 4.38 -3.34
C SER A 106 1.61 5.81 -3.91
N GLN A 107 1.63 6.82 -3.03
CA GLN A 107 1.70 8.23 -3.40
C GLN A 107 2.55 9.01 -2.39
N VAL A 108 2.99 10.20 -2.77
CA VAL A 108 3.50 11.21 -1.85
C VAL A 108 2.32 12.08 -1.41
N GLY A 109 1.81 11.83 -0.19
CA GLY A 109 0.55 12.42 0.28
C GLY A 109 -0.70 11.74 -0.31
N CYS A 110 -1.89 12.26 0.01
CA CYS A 110 -3.15 11.69 -0.43
C CYS A 110 -4.21 12.80 -0.55
N ARG A 111 -5.00 12.79 -1.64
CA ARG A 111 -6.06 13.78 -1.86
C ARG A 111 -7.46 13.36 -1.40
N MET A 112 -7.61 12.16 -0.85
CA MET A 112 -8.94 11.60 -0.53
C MET A 112 -9.63 12.28 0.65
N GLY A 113 -8.88 12.98 1.51
CA GLY A 113 -9.42 13.85 2.55
C GLY A 113 -10.07 13.13 3.74
N CYS A 114 -9.79 11.84 3.96
CA CYS A 114 -10.32 11.10 5.12
C CYS A 114 -9.96 11.81 6.42
N LYS A 115 -10.96 12.18 7.22
CA LYS A 115 -10.83 13.08 8.39
C LYS A 115 -10.01 12.50 9.56
N PHE A 116 -9.86 11.19 9.61
CA PHE A 116 -9.10 10.47 10.64
C PHE A 116 -7.68 10.08 10.17
N CYS A 117 -7.27 10.47 8.95
CA CYS A 117 -6.03 10.01 8.34
C CYS A 117 -4.99 11.13 8.22
N ALA A 118 -3.85 10.97 8.90
CA ALA A 118 -2.75 11.95 8.85
C ALA A 118 -2.14 12.12 7.44
N SER A 119 -2.26 11.12 6.57
CA SER A 119 -1.70 11.17 5.20
C SER A 119 -2.40 12.19 4.27
N THR A 120 -3.59 12.67 4.64
CA THR A 120 -4.37 13.60 3.82
C THR A 120 -4.14 15.08 4.16
N ILE A 121 -3.51 15.38 5.29
CA ILE A 121 -3.37 16.74 5.83
C ILE A 121 -2.60 17.64 4.85
N ALA A 122 -1.49 17.16 4.29
CA ALA A 122 -0.67 17.91 3.34
C ALA A 122 -1.10 17.74 1.87
N GLY A 123 -2.24 17.08 1.62
CA GLY A 123 -2.70 16.77 0.27
C GLY A 123 -1.81 15.79 -0.50
N LYS A 124 -2.05 15.63 -1.80
CA LYS A 124 -1.27 14.81 -2.72
C LYS A 124 -0.23 15.68 -3.43
N VAL A 125 1.03 15.29 -3.38
CA VAL A 125 2.12 15.91 -4.15
C VAL A 125 2.22 15.26 -5.53
N ARG A 126 2.42 13.90 -5.55
CA ARG A 126 2.51 13.11 -6.78
C ARG A 126 2.27 11.63 -6.56
N ASP A 127 2.11 10.91 -7.65
CA ASP A 127 2.12 9.45 -7.65
C ASP A 127 3.55 8.92 -7.47
N LEU A 128 3.67 7.75 -6.83
CA LEU A 128 4.91 6.99 -6.83
C LEU A 128 5.06 6.24 -8.15
N THR A 129 6.28 6.14 -8.63
CA THR A 129 6.64 5.30 -9.77
C THR A 129 6.63 3.82 -9.38
N PRO A 130 6.58 2.89 -10.34
CA PRO A 130 6.68 1.46 -10.05
C PRO A 130 7.96 1.09 -9.30
N SER A 131 9.09 1.68 -9.66
CA SER A 131 10.38 1.49 -8.98
C SER A 131 10.35 1.97 -7.53
N GLU A 132 9.77 3.14 -7.24
CA GLU A 132 9.68 3.67 -5.88
C GLU A 132 8.79 2.80 -4.97
N MET A 133 7.76 2.15 -5.54
CA MET A 133 6.96 1.15 -4.79
C MET A 133 7.73 -0.15 -4.58
N LEU A 134 8.45 -0.64 -5.61
CA LEU A 134 9.30 -1.83 -5.52
C LEU A 134 10.43 -1.64 -4.51
N ASP A 135 11.03 -0.47 -4.48
CA ASP A 135 12.13 -0.11 -3.60
C ASP A 135 11.75 -0.16 -2.12
N GLN A 136 10.51 0.21 -1.79
CA GLN A 136 10.04 0.08 -0.40
C GLN A 136 10.10 -1.38 0.08
N VAL A 137 9.77 -2.35 -0.78
CA VAL A 137 9.88 -3.78 -0.45
C VAL A 137 11.33 -4.22 -0.42
N LEU A 138 12.07 -3.95 -1.50
CA LEU A 138 13.44 -4.39 -1.72
C LEU A 138 14.40 -3.86 -0.65
N PHE A 139 14.41 -2.54 -0.44
CA PHE A 139 15.33 -1.93 0.54
C PHE A 139 14.93 -2.19 1.99
N THR A 140 13.63 -2.42 2.27
CA THR A 140 13.22 -2.93 3.58
C THR A 140 13.76 -4.33 3.83
N GLN A 141 13.72 -5.21 2.82
CA GLN A 141 14.29 -6.56 2.91
C GLN A 141 15.80 -6.52 3.12
N LEU A 142 16.51 -5.72 2.33
CA LEU A 142 17.97 -5.57 2.41
C LEU A 142 18.43 -4.99 3.76
N ASP A 143 17.79 -3.93 4.24
CA ASP A 143 18.16 -3.26 5.50
C ASP A 143 17.80 -4.08 6.73
N SER A 144 16.67 -4.80 6.71
CA SER A 144 16.23 -5.61 7.86
C SER A 144 16.85 -7.00 7.90
N GLY A 145 17.37 -7.50 6.76
CA GLY A 145 17.81 -8.89 6.60
C GLY A 145 16.68 -9.92 6.69
N LYS A 146 15.41 -9.49 6.56
CA LYS A 146 14.22 -10.36 6.68
C LYS A 146 13.57 -10.54 5.33
N ASP A 147 13.27 -11.77 4.96
CA ASP A 147 12.49 -12.08 3.76
C ASP A 147 11.06 -11.55 3.90
N ILE A 148 10.60 -10.78 2.92
CA ILE A 148 9.23 -10.26 2.86
C ILE A 148 8.33 -11.28 2.19
N SER A 149 7.33 -11.76 2.91
CA SER A 149 6.35 -12.73 2.39
C SER A 149 5.06 -12.09 1.93
N ASN A 150 4.67 -10.96 2.52
CA ASN A 150 3.39 -10.32 2.25
C ASN A 150 3.54 -8.81 2.06
N ILE A 151 2.70 -8.25 1.20
CA ILE A 151 2.65 -6.80 0.95
C ILE A 151 1.24 -6.29 1.16
N VAL A 152 1.10 -5.17 1.87
CA VAL A 152 -0.15 -4.43 1.95
C VAL A 152 0.04 -3.00 1.44
N LEU A 153 -0.72 -2.63 0.41
CA LEU A 153 -0.76 -1.25 -0.09
C LEU A 153 -1.76 -0.45 0.76
N MET A 154 -1.38 -0.20 2.01
CA MET A 154 -2.18 0.49 3.03
C MET A 154 -1.41 1.66 3.66
N GLY A 155 -0.30 2.07 3.07
CA GLY A 155 0.49 3.23 3.46
C GLY A 155 -0.10 4.54 2.96
N ILE A 156 0.77 5.50 2.67
CA ILE A 156 0.38 6.83 2.18
C ILE A 156 -0.12 6.73 0.73
N GLY A 157 -1.32 7.26 0.45
CA GLY A 157 -1.90 7.36 -0.88
C GLY A 157 -3.12 6.48 -1.10
N GLU A 158 -3.76 6.67 -2.25
CA GLU A 158 -4.84 5.83 -2.78
C GLU A 158 -4.31 5.03 -3.98
N PRO A 159 -4.13 3.71 -3.85
CA PRO A 159 -3.56 2.90 -4.92
C PRO A 159 -4.33 2.96 -6.25
N LEU A 160 -5.66 3.04 -6.21
CA LEU A 160 -6.48 3.11 -7.42
C LEU A 160 -6.48 4.49 -8.09
N ASP A 161 -6.03 5.53 -7.39
CA ASP A 161 -5.74 6.85 -7.97
C ASP A 161 -4.38 6.87 -8.71
N ASN A 162 -3.48 5.92 -8.37
CA ASN A 162 -2.20 5.67 -9.05
C ASN A 162 -2.19 4.31 -9.78
N ARG A 163 -3.33 3.90 -10.33
CA ARG A 163 -3.56 2.52 -10.80
C ARG A 163 -2.53 2.02 -11.81
N ALA A 164 -2.15 2.81 -12.79
CA ALA A 164 -1.22 2.37 -13.82
C ALA A 164 0.14 1.96 -13.25
N ASN A 165 0.70 2.79 -12.36
CA ASN A 165 1.97 2.48 -11.70
C ASN A 165 1.84 1.32 -10.72
N VAL A 166 0.70 1.23 -10.01
CA VAL A 166 0.43 0.10 -9.09
C VAL A 166 0.35 -1.22 -9.86
N LEU A 167 -0.34 -1.28 -11.00
CA LEU A 167 -0.38 -2.49 -11.84
C LEU A 167 1.01 -2.89 -12.34
N ARG A 168 1.82 -1.91 -12.77
CA ARG A 168 3.21 -2.15 -13.15
C ARG A 168 4.05 -2.66 -11.96
N PHE A 169 3.92 -2.07 -10.79
CA PHE A 169 4.57 -2.55 -9.57
C PHE A 169 4.18 -4.01 -9.26
N LEU A 170 2.89 -4.36 -9.34
CA LEU A 170 2.42 -5.72 -9.12
C LEU A 170 3.05 -6.71 -10.11
N GLN A 171 3.20 -6.32 -11.38
CA GLN A 171 3.88 -7.13 -12.39
C GLN A 171 5.36 -7.35 -12.03
N LEU A 172 6.07 -6.30 -11.59
CA LEU A 172 7.50 -6.36 -11.25
C LEU A 172 7.74 -7.19 -9.98
N VAL A 173 6.98 -6.96 -8.92
CA VAL A 173 7.19 -7.63 -7.63
C VAL A 173 6.83 -9.13 -7.67
N ASN A 174 5.93 -9.52 -8.57
CA ASN A 174 5.53 -10.92 -8.77
C ASN A 174 6.44 -11.67 -9.75
N HIS A 175 7.34 -10.98 -10.44
CA HIS A 175 8.17 -11.60 -11.48
C HIS A 175 9.09 -12.68 -10.89
N PRO A 176 9.16 -13.90 -11.48
CA PRO A 176 9.92 -15.03 -10.92
C PRO A 176 11.44 -14.79 -10.86
N GLU A 177 11.97 -13.93 -11.71
CA GLU A 177 13.40 -13.55 -11.70
C GLU A 177 13.68 -12.33 -10.80
N GLY A 178 12.63 -11.78 -10.14
CA GLY A 178 12.70 -10.67 -9.21
C GLY A 178 12.43 -11.12 -7.76
N LEU A 179 11.62 -10.35 -7.02
CA LEU A 179 11.24 -10.68 -5.65
C LEU A 179 10.30 -11.88 -5.54
N ASN A 180 9.61 -12.23 -6.61
CA ASN A 180 8.74 -13.40 -6.72
C ASN A 180 7.66 -13.49 -5.62
N ILE A 181 7.10 -12.36 -5.21
CA ILE A 181 6.02 -12.34 -4.22
C ILE A 181 4.70 -12.58 -4.93
N GLY A 182 4.06 -13.72 -4.64
CA GLY A 182 2.83 -14.15 -5.30
C GLY A 182 1.64 -13.22 -5.02
N MET A 183 0.75 -13.03 -6.01
CA MET A 183 -0.41 -12.12 -5.90
C MET A 183 -1.31 -12.41 -4.68
N ARG A 184 -1.43 -13.66 -4.23
CA ARG A 184 -2.21 -14.05 -3.04
C ARG A 184 -1.64 -13.52 -1.74
N HIS A 185 -0.39 -13.11 -1.74
CA HIS A 185 0.33 -12.48 -0.64
C HIS A 185 0.25 -10.96 -0.66
N ILE A 186 -0.51 -10.39 -1.60
CA ILE A 186 -0.64 -8.94 -1.77
C ILE A 186 -2.08 -8.52 -1.46
N SER A 187 -2.24 -7.51 -0.60
CA SER A 187 -3.51 -6.85 -0.34
C SER A 187 -3.44 -5.40 -0.85
N LEU A 188 -4.36 -5.06 -1.75
CA LEU A 188 -4.52 -3.71 -2.27
C LEU A 188 -5.71 -3.07 -1.57
N SER A 189 -5.46 -1.96 -0.87
CA SER A 189 -6.53 -1.20 -0.20
C SER A 189 -6.99 -0.04 -1.07
N THR A 190 -8.28 0.26 -0.99
CA THR A 190 -8.86 1.45 -1.62
C THR A 190 -9.89 2.10 -0.71
N CYS A 191 -9.97 3.41 -0.72
CA CYS A 191 -11.04 4.15 -0.05
C CYS A 191 -12.39 4.08 -0.82
N GLY A 192 -12.44 3.35 -1.93
CA GLY A 192 -13.68 3.15 -2.69
C GLY A 192 -13.76 3.99 -3.96
N VAL A 193 -12.67 4.11 -4.71
CA VAL A 193 -12.65 4.68 -6.06
C VAL A 193 -13.32 3.70 -7.02
N VAL A 194 -14.64 3.81 -7.19
CA VAL A 194 -15.48 2.83 -7.90
C VAL A 194 -14.98 2.52 -9.31
N PRO A 195 -14.66 3.49 -10.19
CA PRO A 195 -14.12 3.16 -11.52
C PRO A 195 -12.78 2.40 -11.45
N GLY A 196 -11.99 2.64 -10.38
CA GLY A 196 -10.75 1.90 -10.14
C GLY A 196 -11.00 0.45 -9.72
N ILE A 197 -12.03 0.19 -8.91
CA ILE A 197 -12.45 -1.18 -8.52
C ILE A 197 -12.92 -1.96 -9.74
N ASP A 198 -13.79 -1.37 -10.57
CA ASP A 198 -14.30 -2.00 -11.79
C ASP A 198 -13.14 -2.31 -12.76
N ALA A 199 -12.22 -1.38 -12.96
CA ALA A 199 -11.06 -1.60 -13.80
C ALA A 199 -10.10 -2.66 -13.23
N LEU A 200 -9.92 -2.73 -11.90
CA LEU A 200 -9.11 -3.78 -11.27
C LEU A 200 -9.74 -5.17 -11.44
N ALA A 201 -11.06 -5.26 -11.48
CA ALA A 201 -11.75 -6.52 -11.73
C ALA A 201 -11.43 -7.11 -13.11
N GLU A 202 -11.19 -6.26 -14.12
CA GLU A 202 -10.81 -6.71 -15.49
C GLU A 202 -9.40 -7.31 -15.53
N GLU A 203 -8.49 -6.90 -14.65
CA GLU A 203 -7.12 -7.42 -14.56
C GLU A 203 -7.07 -8.89 -14.06
N ASN A 204 -8.16 -9.39 -13.46
CA ASN A 204 -8.29 -10.76 -12.95
C ASN A 204 -7.11 -11.22 -12.06
N LEU A 205 -6.58 -10.32 -11.25
CA LEU A 205 -5.48 -10.57 -10.34
C LEU A 205 -5.93 -11.37 -9.12
N GLN A 206 -5.06 -12.28 -8.65
CA GLN A 206 -5.36 -13.14 -7.48
C GLN A 206 -5.04 -12.46 -6.13
N LEU A 207 -4.95 -11.13 -6.10
CA LEU A 207 -4.73 -10.35 -4.88
C LEU A 207 -5.98 -10.28 -3.99
N THR A 208 -5.82 -9.79 -2.76
CA THR A 208 -6.94 -9.45 -1.88
C THR A 208 -7.29 -7.98 -2.07
N LEU A 209 -8.53 -7.69 -2.44
CA LEU A 209 -9.07 -6.33 -2.39
C LEU A 209 -9.50 -6.00 -0.97
N SER A 210 -8.94 -4.94 -0.39
CA SER A 210 -9.37 -4.37 0.88
C SER A 210 -10.06 -3.04 0.65
N VAL A 211 -11.30 -2.91 1.13
CA VAL A 211 -12.09 -1.69 0.98
C VAL A 211 -12.14 -0.96 2.30
N SER A 212 -11.54 0.23 2.36
CA SER A 212 -11.65 1.16 3.49
C SER A 212 -13.07 1.73 3.52
N LEU A 213 -13.98 0.98 4.17
CA LEU A 213 -15.41 1.30 4.23
C LEU A 213 -15.70 2.32 5.33
N HIS A 214 -15.33 2.00 6.56
CA HIS A 214 -15.42 2.78 7.79
C HIS A 214 -16.82 3.25 8.21
N ALA A 215 -17.84 3.15 7.36
CA ALA A 215 -19.24 3.31 7.71
C ALA A 215 -20.15 2.60 6.69
N PRO A 216 -21.26 1.95 7.13
CA PRO A 216 -22.15 1.22 6.23
C PRO A 216 -23.23 2.09 5.61
N ASP A 217 -23.35 3.35 6.02
CA ASP A 217 -24.34 4.33 5.54
C ASP A 217 -23.66 5.58 4.99
N SER A 218 -24.29 6.20 4.00
CA SER A 218 -23.73 7.36 3.29
C SER A 218 -23.61 8.61 4.16
N ALA A 219 -24.51 8.81 5.13
CA ALA A 219 -24.50 9.99 5.99
C ALA A 219 -23.25 9.99 6.89
N THR A 220 -23.02 8.87 7.58
CA THR A 220 -21.82 8.69 8.41
C THR A 220 -20.57 8.68 7.56
N ARG A 221 -20.58 7.97 6.42
CA ARG A 221 -19.41 7.85 5.57
C ARG A 221 -18.97 9.19 4.97
N SER A 222 -19.90 10.01 4.49
CA SER A 222 -19.59 11.36 3.96
C SER A 222 -18.98 12.27 5.03
N ARG A 223 -19.38 12.12 6.28
CA ARG A 223 -18.83 12.89 7.40
C ARG A 223 -17.34 12.60 7.63
N ILE A 224 -16.92 11.34 7.49
CA ILE A 224 -15.54 10.90 7.81
C ILE A 224 -14.68 10.67 6.56
N MET A 225 -15.28 10.38 5.40
CA MET A 225 -14.61 10.06 4.14
C MET A 225 -15.25 10.83 2.98
N PRO A 226 -14.69 11.98 2.57
CA PRO A 226 -15.24 12.82 1.50
C PRO A 226 -15.39 12.14 0.14
N VAL A 227 -14.64 11.05 -0.11
CA VAL A 227 -14.78 10.24 -1.34
C VAL A 227 -16.19 9.72 -1.53
N ASN A 228 -16.97 9.57 -0.44
CA ASN A 228 -18.37 9.15 -0.50
C ASN A 228 -19.28 10.15 -1.24
N ASN A 229 -18.86 11.41 -1.38
CA ASN A 229 -19.59 12.40 -2.16
C ASN A 229 -19.43 12.19 -3.67
N ALA A 230 -18.38 11.49 -4.09
CA ALA A 230 -18.17 11.11 -5.48
C ALA A 230 -18.71 9.71 -5.79
N TYR A 231 -18.60 8.79 -4.82
CA TYR A 231 -19.04 7.40 -4.91
C TYR A 231 -19.67 7.01 -3.58
N ASP A 232 -20.98 7.00 -3.56
CA ASP A 232 -21.71 6.71 -2.33
C ASP A 232 -21.60 5.23 -1.90
N VAL A 233 -22.09 4.92 -0.72
CA VAL A 233 -22.04 3.56 -0.15
C VAL A 233 -22.76 2.55 -1.05
N GLU A 234 -23.88 2.93 -1.65
CA GLU A 234 -24.66 2.04 -2.53
C GLU A 234 -23.88 1.67 -3.77
N GLU A 235 -23.27 2.68 -4.42
CA GLU A 235 -22.45 2.50 -5.59
C GLU A 235 -21.18 1.68 -5.28
N LEU A 236 -20.57 1.94 -4.11
CA LEU A 236 -19.40 1.19 -3.64
C LEU A 236 -19.72 -0.30 -3.42
N PHE A 237 -20.83 -0.63 -2.74
CA PHE A 237 -21.21 -2.03 -2.56
C PHE A 237 -21.60 -2.69 -3.87
N ALA A 238 -22.26 -1.98 -4.79
CA ALA A 238 -22.53 -2.48 -6.14
C ALA A 238 -21.22 -2.82 -6.89
N ALA A 239 -20.19 -1.97 -6.78
CA ALA A 239 -18.86 -2.26 -7.35
C ALA A 239 -18.20 -3.47 -6.68
N CYS A 240 -18.29 -3.61 -5.37
CA CYS A 240 -17.80 -4.78 -4.64
C CYS A 240 -18.46 -6.08 -5.12
N HIS A 241 -19.76 -6.07 -5.33
CA HIS A 241 -20.51 -7.22 -5.86
C HIS A 241 -20.07 -7.55 -7.30
N ARG A 242 -19.88 -6.55 -8.17
CA ARG A 242 -19.34 -6.76 -9.54
C ARG A 242 -17.94 -7.35 -9.50
N TYR A 243 -17.06 -6.80 -8.64
CA TYR A 243 -15.69 -7.31 -8.44
C TYR A 243 -15.71 -8.78 -8.00
N PHE A 244 -16.50 -9.11 -6.98
CA PHE A 244 -16.64 -10.49 -6.52
C PHE A 244 -17.19 -11.41 -7.62
N LYS A 245 -18.24 -11.01 -8.32
CA LYS A 245 -18.83 -11.81 -9.41
C LYS A 245 -17.83 -12.10 -10.52
N LYS A 246 -16.96 -11.12 -10.83
CA LYS A 246 -15.95 -11.25 -11.89
C LYS A 246 -14.76 -12.11 -11.47
N THR A 247 -14.25 -11.92 -10.24
CA THR A 247 -12.98 -12.49 -9.80
C THR A 247 -13.14 -13.73 -8.91
N GLY A 248 -14.30 -13.94 -8.29
CA GLY A 248 -14.53 -14.95 -7.26
C GLY A 248 -13.75 -14.69 -5.95
N ARG A 249 -13.09 -13.52 -5.80
CA ARG A 249 -12.21 -13.23 -4.68
C ARG A 249 -12.96 -12.61 -3.52
N ARG A 250 -12.66 -13.08 -2.30
CA ARG A 250 -13.15 -12.47 -1.06
C ARG A 250 -12.65 -11.03 -0.94
N ILE A 251 -13.51 -10.14 -0.45
CA ILE A 251 -13.20 -8.75 -0.14
C ILE A 251 -13.00 -8.60 1.37
N SER A 252 -11.98 -7.85 1.78
CA SER A 252 -11.79 -7.40 3.15
C SER A 252 -12.36 -5.99 3.31
N PHE A 253 -13.22 -5.76 4.29
CA PHE A 253 -13.76 -4.45 4.63
C PHE A 253 -13.03 -3.91 5.86
N GLU A 254 -12.24 -2.87 5.67
CA GLU A 254 -11.53 -2.19 6.75
C GLU A 254 -12.48 -1.22 7.44
N TYR A 255 -12.54 -1.28 8.76
CA TYR A 255 -13.50 -0.51 9.55
C TYR A 255 -12.83 0.08 10.78
N ALA A 256 -12.39 1.35 10.70
CA ALA A 256 -11.84 2.09 11.82
C ALA A 256 -12.96 2.40 12.82
N MET A 257 -12.83 1.96 14.06
CA MET A 257 -13.84 2.09 15.11
C MET A 257 -13.74 3.44 15.81
N ILE A 258 -14.70 4.33 15.54
CA ILE A 258 -14.75 5.72 16.03
C ILE A 258 -15.90 5.87 17.03
N ASP A 259 -15.57 6.29 18.26
CA ASP A 259 -16.53 6.44 19.36
C ASP A 259 -17.71 7.37 19.02
N GLY A 260 -18.93 6.88 19.19
CA GLY A 260 -20.17 7.61 18.94
C GLY A 260 -20.41 8.03 17.49
N VAL A 261 -19.63 7.51 16.53
CA VAL A 261 -19.75 7.87 15.10
C VAL A 261 -20.19 6.68 14.26
N ASN A 262 -19.44 5.57 14.32
CA ASN A 262 -19.67 4.40 13.47
C ASN A 262 -19.69 3.07 14.25
N ASP A 263 -19.90 3.12 15.57
CA ASP A 263 -19.80 1.98 16.48
C ASP A 263 -21.15 1.55 17.09
N HIS A 264 -22.25 1.97 16.48
CA HIS A 264 -23.61 1.63 16.92
C HIS A 264 -24.05 0.24 16.41
N ASP A 265 -24.91 -0.44 17.17
CA ASP A 265 -25.41 -1.78 16.83
C ASP A 265 -26.12 -1.82 15.47
N TRP A 266 -26.95 -0.81 15.16
CA TRP A 266 -27.65 -0.71 13.88
C TRP A 266 -26.66 -0.63 12.67
N GLN A 267 -25.47 -0.06 12.88
CA GLN A 267 -24.44 -0.02 11.83
C GLN A 267 -23.83 -1.39 11.59
N ALA A 268 -23.63 -2.21 12.64
CA ALA A 268 -23.22 -3.59 12.47
C ALA A 268 -24.29 -4.42 11.72
N ASP A 269 -25.57 -4.22 12.04
CA ASP A 269 -26.68 -4.88 11.38
C ASP A 269 -26.75 -4.52 9.88
N LEU A 270 -26.68 -3.22 9.58
CA LEU A 270 -26.66 -2.71 8.21
C LEU A 270 -25.44 -3.19 7.41
N LEU A 271 -24.27 -3.22 8.04
CA LEU A 271 -23.06 -3.75 7.41
C LEU A 271 -23.21 -5.23 7.05
N ALA A 272 -23.77 -6.01 7.94
CA ALA A 272 -24.05 -7.43 7.70
C ALA A 272 -25.06 -7.64 6.56
N GLU A 273 -26.07 -6.80 6.47
CA GLU A 273 -27.02 -6.82 5.36
C GLU A 273 -26.35 -6.52 4.02
N ARG A 274 -25.52 -5.49 3.95
CA ARG A 274 -24.84 -5.05 2.73
C ARG A 274 -23.81 -6.04 2.19
N ILE A 275 -23.14 -6.80 3.07
CA ILE A 275 -22.18 -7.84 2.69
C ILE A 275 -22.87 -9.13 2.24
N ARG A 276 -24.16 -9.29 2.55
CA ARG A 276 -24.90 -10.50 2.22
C ARG A 276 -24.78 -10.85 0.73
N GLY A 277 -24.48 -12.12 0.44
CA GLY A 277 -24.35 -12.64 -0.93
C GLY A 277 -22.95 -12.54 -1.54
N MET A 278 -21.97 -11.99 -0.80
CA MET A 278 -20.56 -12.10 -1.17
C MET A 278 -19.71 -12.56 0.03
N PRO A 279 -18.64 -13.34 -0.19
CA PRO A 279 -17.70 -13.69 0.87
C PRO A 279 -16.92 -12.45 1.29
N GLY A 280 -17.34 -11.86 2.40
CA GLY A 280 -16.72 -10.69 3.03
C GLY A 280 -16.03 -11.06 4.33
N HIS A 281 -15.04 -10.26 4.69
CA HIS A 281 -14.38 -10.26 5.97
C HIS A 281 -14.32 -8.83 6.48
N VAL A 282 -14.66 -8.59 7.75
CA VAL A 282 -14.58 -7.26 8.35
C VAL A 282 -13.35 -7.20 9.26
N ASN A 283 -12.46 -6.28 8.98
CA ASN A 283 -11.27 -6.01 9.80
C ASN A 283 -11.52 -4.75 10.63
N LEU A 284 -11.83 -4.93 11.90
CA LEU A 284 -12.06 -3.85 12.85
C LEU A 284 -10.72 -3.27 13.29
N ILE A 285 -10.53 -1.99 13.06
CA ILE A 285 -9.28 -1.28 13.35
C ILE A 285 -9.53 -0.36 14.54
N PRO A 286 -8.97 -0.62 15.73
CA PRO A 286 -8.94 0.37 16.79
C PRO A 286 -8.31 1.66 16.27
N LEU A 287 -9.02 2.78 16.40
CA LEU A 287 -8.49 4.07 15.94
C LEU A 287 -7.24 4.42 16.74
N ASN A 288 -6.18 4.85 16.05
CA ASN A 288 -5.03 5.44 16.72
C ASN A 288 -5.30 6.91 17.02
N ASP A 289 -4.79 7.39 18.15
CA ASP A 289 -4.88 8.80 18.49
C ASP A 289 -4.06 9.62 17.47
N VAL A 290 -4.76 10.43 16.69
CA VAL A 290 -4.17 11.45 15.84
C VAL A 290 -4.42 12.79 16.55
N VAL A 291 -3.36 13.48 16.94
CA VAL A 291 -3.41 14.66 17.80
C VAL A 291 -4.39 15.74 17.29
N GLU A 292 -4.56 15.85 15.97
CA GLU A 292 -5.43 16.83 15.31
C GLU A 292 -6.81 16.30 14.98
N SER A 293 -7.08 15.04 15.24
CA SER A 293 -8.39 14.45 14.98
C SER A 293 -9.34 14.69 16.14
N GLU A 294 -10.54 15.16 15.85
CA GLU A 294 -11.66 15.23 16.81
C GLU A 294 -12.19 13.84 17.19
N PHE A 295 -11.80 12.79 16.43
CA PHE A 295 -12.31 11.45 16.60
C PHE A 295 -11.52 10.69 17.69
N LYS A 296 -12.28 9.93 18.50
CA LYS A 296 -11.74 9.12 19.59
C LYS A 296 -11.88 7.62 19.29
N PRO A 297 -10.97 6.77 19.81
CA PRO A 297 -11.10 5.32 19.73
C PRO A 297 -12.40 4.83 20.39
N SER A 298 -13.14 3.97 19.70
CA SER A 298 -14.34 3.34 20.26
C SER A 298 -13.99 2.32 21.35
N ARG A 299 -14.77 2.31 22.41
CA ARG A 299 -14.74 1.29 23.47
C ARG A 299 -15.62 0.07 23.14
N ARG A 300 -16.34 0.10 22.02
CA ARG A 300 -17.36 -0.91 21.65
C ARG A 300 -16.83 -1.95 20.66
N VAL A 301 -15.53 -1.99 20.37
CA VAL A 301 -14.93 -2.88 19.36
C VAL A 301 -15.35 -4.34 19.54
N ALA A 302 -15.25 -4.87 20.77
CA ALA A 302 -15.62 -6.25 21.06
C ALA A 302 -17.15 -6.51 20.95
N ALA A 303 -17.99 -5.55 21.34
CA ALA A 303 -19.44 -5.65 21.21
C ALA A 303 -19.85 -5.62 19.72
N PHE A 304 -19.26 -4.72 18.94
CA PHE A 304 -19.48 -4.60 17.50
C PHE A 304 -19.03 -5.87 16.76
N GLN A 305 -17.88 -6.43 17.11
CA GLN A 305 -17.41 -7.71 16.58
C GLN A 305 -18.43 -8.83 16.81
N LYS A 306 -18.86 -9.03 18.06
CA LYS A 306 -19.85 -10.05 18.41
C LYS A 306 -21.16 -9.86 17.65
N ARG A 307 -21.58 -8.61 17.42
CA ARG A 307 -22.79 -8.30 16.65
C ARG A 307 -22.65 -8.75 15.20
N LEU A 308 -21.50 -8.46 14.54
CA LEU A 308 -21.23 -8.94 13.19
C LEU A 308 -21.20 -10.47 13.11
N GLU A 309 -20.55 -11.11 14.08
CA GLU A 309 -20.47 -12.58 14.17
C GLU A 309 -21.84 -13.22 14.37
N SER A 310 -22.76 -12.58 15.12
CA SER A 310 -24.13 -13.05 15.28
C SER A 310 -24.95 -13.05 13.98
N HIS A 311 -24.52 -12.26 13.00
CA HIS A 311 -25.05 -12.26 11.62
C HIS A 311 -24.30 -13.23 10.68
N GLY A 312 -23.37 -14.05 11.20
CA GLY A 312 -22.59 -15.00 10.42
C GLY A 312 -21.43 -14.39 9.64
N LEU A 313 -21.07 -13.12 9.90
CA LEU A 313 -19.89 -12.51 9.29
C LEU A 313 -18.62 -12.85 10.06
N THR A 314 -17.54 -13.11 9.33
CA THR A 314 -16.20 -13.19 9.91
C THR A 314 -15.69 -11.79 10.19
N ALA A 315 -15.45 -11.48 11.47
CA ALA A 315 -14.89 -10.21 11.90
C ALA A 315 -13.63 -10.44 12.75
N THR A 316 -12.58 -9.69 12.48
CA THR A 316 -11.34 -9.72 13.27
C THR A 316 -11.01 -8.33 13.77
N VAL A 317 -10.37 -8.26 14.93
CA VAL A 317 -9.82 -7.01 15.46
C VAL A 317 -8.35 -6.94 15.08
N ARG A 318 -7.96 -5.90 14.37
CA ARG A 318 -6.57 -5.68 13.96
C ARG A 318 -5.69 -5.49 15.19
N ARG A 319 -4.63 -6.28 15.27
CA ARG A 319 -3.61 -6.14 16.31
C ARG A 319 -2.87 -4.82 16.10
N SER A 320 -2.81 -3.99 17.14
CA SER A 320 -1.96 -2.79 17.16
C SER A 320 -0.50 -3.22 17.30
N LEU A 321 0.35 -2.77 16.39
CA LEU A 321 1.78 -3.02 16.39
C LEU A 321 2.52 -1.68 16.44
N GLY A 322 3.74 -1.69 17.02
CA GLY A 322 4.58 -0.49 17.11
C GLY A 322 3.97 0.61 17.97
N GLY A 323 3.30 0.26 19.08
CA GLY A 323 2.64 1.22 19.95
C GLY A 323 3.59 2.20 20.66
N ASP A 324 4.90 1.92 20.68
CA ASP A 324 5.97 2.73 21.25
C ASP A 324 6.73 3.56 20.20
N ILE A 325 6.33 3.44 18.93
CA ILE A 325 6.88 4.21 17.81
C ILE A 325 5.74 4.85 17.01
N ASP A 326 6.05 5.79 16.12
CA ASP A 326 5.06 6.43 15.24
C ASP A 326 4.57 5.48 14.13
N ALA A 327 4.13 4.25 14.47
CA ALA A 327 3.81 3.22 13.49
C ALA A 327 2.56 3.53 12.65
N SER A 328 1.70 4.44 13.09
CA SER A 328 0.52 4.86 12.33
C SER A 328 0.89 5.63 11.06
N CYS A 329 0.10 5.43 10.00
CA CYS A 329 0.36 6.01 8.68
C CYS A 329 0.40 7.55 8.71
N GLY A 330 1.38 8.14 8.03
CA GLY A 330 1.51 9.58 7.83
C GLY A 330 2.10 10.38 9.00
N GLN A 331 2.19 9.81 10.19
CA GLN A 331 2.64 10.54 11.37
C GLN A 331 4.13 10.92 11.32
N LEU A 332 4.99 9.98 10.93
CA LEU A 332 6.44 10.22 10.88
C LEU A 332 6.80 11.21 9.77
N ARG A 333 6.22 11.03 8.58
CA ARG A 333 6.40 11.96 7.45
C ARG A 333 6.01 13.39 7.84
N ARG A 334 4.89 13.55 8.53
CA ARG A 334 4.42 14.87 8.95
C ARG A 334 5.37 15.53 9.91
N LYS A 335 5.83 14.82 10.94
CA LYS A 335 6.83 15.34 11.90
C LYS A 335 8.11 15.80 11.21
N GLU A 336 8.55 15.08 10.19
CA GLU A 336 9.73 15.43 9.40
C GLU A 336 9.51 16.68 8.55
N MET A 337 8.34 16.81 7.91
CA MET A 337 8.00 18.00 7.13
C MET A 337 7.95 19.25 8.03
N GLU A 338 7.29 19.15 9.18
CA GLU A 338 7.22 20.24 10.16
C GLU A 338 8.61 20.62 10.71
N ALA A 339 9.52 19.65 10.85
CA ALA A 339 10.91 19.93 11.26
C ALA A 339 11.68 20.65 10.16
N LYS A 340 11.55 20.23 8.90
CA LYS A 340 12.18 20.89 7.74
C LYS A 340 11.65 22.34 7.56
N GLU A 341 10.35 22.57 7.76
CA GLU A 341 9.74 23.91 7.70
C GLU A 341 10.23 24.84 8.82
N ARG A 342 10.54 24.30 10.00
CA ARG A 342 11.08 25.06 11.13
C ARG A 342 12.60 25.28 11.05
N GLY A 343 13.27 24.75 10.04
CA GLY A 343 14.72 24.91 9.84
C GLY A 343 15.57 24.12 10.84
N GLN A 344 15.04 23.03 11.39
CA GLN A 344 15.73 22.14 12.34
C GLN A 344 16.24 20.87 11.63
#